data_fb48f5a66b0283f1b5b5655b686c59d6
#
_entry.id   fb48f5a66b0283f1b5b5655b686c59d6
#
_cell.length_a   1.000
_cell.length_b   1.000
_cell.length_c   1.000
_cell.angle_alpha   90.00
_cell.angle_beta   90.00
_cell.angle_gamma   90.00
#
_symmetry.space_group_name_H-M   'P 1'
#
loop_
_entity.id
_entity.type
_entity.pdbx_description
1 polymer ?
#
loop_
_entity_poly.entity_id
_entity_poly.type
_entity_poly.pdbx_seq_one_letter_code
_entity_poly.pdbx_strand_id
1 'polypeptide(L)'
;MFVLVTALGRFLFDVPVPWSRLAPLLVVLAVGSASFCALGVALTTIIPSREAAPAITNLVVFPLYFLSGVFIPESEIPEGVLHVADLFPIRHLFEAFYAGFDPATTGAGIELGQLALVAVWGAAGLIFALRRFRWAPRAD
;
A
#
# COMPACT_ATOMS: atom_id res chain seq x y z
N MET A 1 14.79 1.28 -4.54
CA MET A 1 14.25 -0.07 -4.34
C MET A 1 13.48 -0.57 -5.55
N PHE A 2 12.46 0.16 -6.04
CA PHE A 2 11.67 -0.23 -7.23
C PHE A 2 12.52 -0.57 -8.46
N VAL A 3 13.43 0.32 -8.87
CA VAL A 3 14.32 0.12 -10.04
C VAL A 3 15.17 -1.15 -9.89
N LEU A 4 15.71 -1.39 -8.69
CA LEU A 4 16.55 -2.55 -8.42
C LEU A 4 15.76 -3.87 -8.52
N VAL A 5 14.54 -3.91 -7.92
CA VAL A 5 13.67 -5.08 -7.97
C VAL A 5 13.20 -5.36 -9.40
N THR A 6 12.81 -4.31 -10.15
CA THR A 6 12.41 -4.44 -11.55
C THR A 6 13.57 -4.93 -12.43
N ALA A 7 14.78 -4.41 -12.21
CA ALA A 7 15.98 -4.87 -12.91
C ALA A 7 16.28 -6.35 -12.61
N LEU A 8 16.25 -6.76 -11.35
CA LEU A 8 16.42 -8.16 -10.95
C LEU A 8 15.35 -9.06 -11.58
N GLY A 9 14.07 -8.64 -11.54
CA GLY A 9 12.98 -9.37 -12.17
C GLY A 9 13.20 -9.55 -13.67
N ARG A 10 13.70 -8.50 -14.34
CA ARG A 10 14.03 -8.56 -15.77
C ARG A 10 15.18 -9.51 -16.07
N PHE A 11 16.28 -9.43 -15.29
CA PHE A 11 17.48 -10.19 -15.57
C PHE A 11 17.43 -11.66 -15.11
N LEU A 12 16.71 -11.94 -14.00
CA LEU A 12 16.65 -13.28 -13.41
C LEU A 12 15.42 -14.08 -13.83
N PHE A 13 14.32 -13.40 -14.09
CA PHE A 13 13.01 -14.04 -14.34
C PHE A 13 12.41 -13.67 -15.70
N ASP A 14 13.13 -12.92 -16.54
CA ASP A 14 12.65 -12.44 -17.86
C ASP A 14 11.30 -11.71 -17.82
N VAL A 15 10.98 -11.07 -16.69
CA VAL A 15 9.73 -10.32 -16.54
C VAL A 15 9.72 -9.16 -17.54
N PRO A 16 8.70 -9.06 -18.42
CA PRO A 16 8.62 -7.98 -19.38
C PRO A 16 8.41 -6.64 -18.65
N VAL A 17 9.32 -5.70 -18.85
CA VAL A 17 9.16 -4.34 -18.29
C VAL A 17 8.23 -3.55 -19.20
N PRO A 18 7.09 -3.08 -18.73
CA PRO A 18 6.14 -2.32 -19.54
C PRO A 18 6.61 -0.87 -19.70
N TRP A 19 7.57 -0.62 -20.58
CA TRP A 19 8.16 0.71 -20.79
C TRP A 19 7.11 1.80 -21.08
N SER A 20 6.05 1.45 -21.81
CA SER A 20 4.94 2.35 -22.12
C SER A 20 4.07 2.72 -20.91
N ARG A 21 4.16 1.92 -19.82
CA ARG A 21 3.36 2.08 -18.61
C ARG A 21 4.18 2.56 -17.41
N LEU A 22 5.44 2.94 -17.61
CA LEU A 22 6.28 3.44 -16.50
C LEU A 22 5.71 4.70 -15.85
N ALA A 23 5.18 5.64 -16.64
CA ALA A 23 4.56 6.85 -16.11
C ALA A 23 3.33 6.53 -15.23
N PRO A 24 2.37 5.71 -15.68
CA PRO A 24 1.31 5.17 -14.83
C PRO A 24 1.81 4.51 -13.53
N LEU A 25 2.78 3.62 -13.62
CA LEU A 25 3.35 2.95 -12.44
C LEU A 25 3.99 3.92 -11.45
N LEU A 26 4.67 4.96 -11.92
CA LEU A 26 5.21 6.00 -11.06
C LEU A 26 4.11 6.78 -10.34
N VAL A 27 2.97 7.04 -10.98
CA VAL A 27 1.81 7.67 -10.34
C VAL A 27 1.26 6.77 -9.23
N VAL A 28 1.06 5.47 -9.50
CA VAL A 28 0.61 4.49 -8.49
C VAL A 28 1.57 4.46 -7.31
N LEU A 29 2.88 4.41 -7.56
CA LEU A 29 3.90 4.43 -6.52
C LEU A 29 3.89 5.73 -5.71
N ALA A 30 3.74 6.89 -6.36
CA ALA A 30 3.72 8.19 -5.69
C ALA A 30 2.49 8.32 -4.78
N VAL A 31 1.29 7.99 -5.30
CA VAL A 31 0.04 8.04 -4.53
C VAL A 31 0.08 7.01 -3.40
N GLY A 32 0.50 5.79 -3.68
CA GLY A 32 0.64 4.73 -2.67
C GLY A 32 1.60 5.14 -1.56
N SER A 33 2.81 5.59 -1.92
CA SER A 33 3.80 6.02 -0.93
C SER A 33 3.30 7.18 -0.07
N ALA A 34 2.69 8.21 -0.68
CA ALA A 34 2.12 9.33 0.05
C ALA A 34 1.01 8.90 1.02
N SER A 35 0.10 8.01 0.56
CA SER A 35 -1.00 7.51 1.36
C SER A 35 -0.51 6.67 2.55
N PHE A 36 0.42 5.75 2.32
CA PHE A 36 0.97 4.94 3.41
C PHE A 36 1.87 5.73 4.37
N CYS A 37 2.58 6.75 3.89
CA CYS A 37 3.26 7.70 4.78
C CYS A 37 2.27 8.43 5.69
N ALA A 38 1.16 8.92 5.14
CA ALA A 38 0.11 9.59 5.93
C ALA A 38 -0.51 8.65 6.97
N LEU A 39 -0.80 7.41 6.60
CA LEU A 39 -1.30 6.38 7.52
C LEU A 39 -0.25 6.02 8.59
N GLY A 40 1.02 5.95 8.23
CA GLY A 40 2.12 5.73 9.17
C GLY A 40 2.21 6.86 10.21
N VAL A 41 2.12 8.12 9.77
CA VAL A 41 2.08 9.27 10.69
C VAL A 41 0.83 9.22 11.56
N ALA A 42 -0.34 8.87 11.01
CA ALA A 42 -1.56 8.67 11.80
C ALA A 42 -1.37 7.61 12.88
N LEU A 43 -0.73 6.48 12.55
CA LEU A 43 -0.44 5.41 13.50
C LEU A 43 0.45 5.91 14.65
N THR A 44 1.46 6.75 14.38
CA THR A 44 2.32 7.29 15.44
C THR A 44 1.56 8.11 16.47
N THR A 45 0.42 8.69 16.12
CA THR A 45 -0.39 9.51 17.04
C THR A 45 -1.14 8.69 18.09
N ILE A 46 -1.31 7.39 17.86
CA ILE A 46 -2.02 6.47 18.77
C ILE A 46 -1.08 5.56 19.54
N ILE A 47 0.20 5.52 19.21
CA ILE A 47 1.21 4.72 19.92
C ILE A 47 1.54 5.42 21.25
N PRO A 48 1.35 4.74 22.40
CA PRO A 48 1.49 5.38 23.72
C PRO A 48 2.95 5.57 24.15
N SER A 49 3.87 4.70 23.74
CA SER A 49 5.28 4.79 24.11
C SER A 49 6.21 4.30 22.99
N ARG A 50 7.49 4.62 23.11
CA ARG A 50 8.50 4.18 22.13
C ARG A 50 8.68 2.67 22.17
N GLU A 51 8.60 2.06 23.34
CA GLU A 51 8.74 0.62 23.54
C GLU A 51 7.57 -0.15 22.94
N ALA A 52 6.36 0.42 22.96
CA ALA A 52 5.16 -0.18 22.38
C ALA A 52 5.11 -0.06 20.84
N ALA A 53 5.89 0.86 20.25
CA ALA A 53 5.83 1.14 18.82
C ALA A 53 6.06 -0.11 17.94
N PRO A 54 7.09 -0.93 18.14
CA PRO A 54 7.29 -2.11 17.30
C PRO A 54 6.14 -3.12 17.41
N ALA A 55 5.62 -3.34 18.62
CA ALA A 55 4.53 -4.29 18.85
C ALA A 55 3.23 -3.85 18.16
N ILE A 56 2.86 -2.57 18.32
CA ILE A 56 1.63 -2.02 17.72
C ILE A 56 1.77 -1.96 16.20
N THR A 57 2.94 -1.55 15.69
CA THR A 57 3.17 -1.51 14.24
C THR A 57 3.06 -2.91 13.64
N ASN A 58 3.69 -3.91 14.25
CA ASN A 58 3.60 -5.29 13.76
C ASN A 58 2.18 -5.85 13.87
N LEU A 59 1.44 -5.53 14.94
CA LEU A 59 0.04 -5.93 15.09
C LEU A 59 -0.86 -5.40 13.97
N VAL A 60 -0.58 -4.20 13.47
CA VAL A 60 -1.34 -3.58 12.37
C VAL A 60 -0.83 -4.09 11.02
N VAL A 61 0.48 -4.09 10.80
CA VAL A 61 1.09 -4.35 9.49
C VAL A 61 1.05 -5.84 9.14
N PHE A 62 1.22 -6.72 10.13
CA PHE A 62 1.29 -8.17 9.88
C PHE A 62 -0.01 -8.74 9.26
N PRO A 63 -1.21 -8.46 9.81
CA PRO A 63 -2.45 -8.87 9.15
C PRO A 63 -2.62 -8.27 7.75
N LEU A 64 -2.19 -7.00 7.54
CA LEU A 64 -2.29 -6.34 6.24
C LEU A 64 -1.46 -7.06 5.16
N TYR A 65 -0.31 -7.63 5.50
CA TYR A 65 0.47 -8.42 4.55
C TYR A 65 -0.29 -9.64 4.05
N PHE A 66 -1.01 -10.34 4.93
CA PHE A 66 -1.82 -11.50 4.52
C PHE A 66 -3.05 -11.09 3.70
N LEU A 67 -3.65 -9.94 4.02
CA LEU A 67 -4.80 -9.40 3.30
C LEU A 67 -4.44 -8.75 1.95
N SER A 68 -3.15 -8.53 1.68
CA SER A 68 -2.70 -7.87 0.44
C SER A 68 -2.83 -8.73 -0.81
N GLY A 69 -3.05 -10.04 -0.68
CA GLY A 69 -3.03 -10.98 -1.81
C GLY A 69 -1.62 -11.37 -2.30
N VAL A 70 -0.56 -10.80 -1.70
CA VAL A 70 0.84 -11.11 -2.11
C VAL A 70 1.28 -12.50 -1.66
N PHE A 71 0.85 -12.95 -0.46
CA PHE A 71 1.30 -14.22 0.12
C PHE A 71 0.37 -15.40 -0.18
N ILE A 72 -0.92 -15.14 -0.34
CA ILE A 72 -1.92 -16.18 -0.58
C ILE A 72 -2.67 -15.82 -1.86
N PRO A 73 -2.68 -16.69 -2.87
CA PRO A 73 -3.47 -16.48 -4.07
C PRO A 73 -4.95 -16.30 -3.73
N GLU A 74 -5.64 -15.39 -4.41
CA GLU A 74 -7.06 -15.09 -4.15
C GLU A 74 -7.96 -16.32 -4.23
N SER A 75 -7.60 -17.28 -5.10
CA SER A 75 -8.32 -18.55 -5.26
C SER A 75 -8.34 -19.43 -4.01
N GLU A 76 -7.43 -19.19 -3.07
CA GLU A 76 -7.31 -19.97 -1.83
C GLU A 76 -7.87 -19.21 -0.60
N ILE A 77 -8.28 -17.93 -0.79
CA ILE A 77 -8.82 -17.12 0.29
C ILE A 77 -10.34 -17.26 0.35
N PRO A 78 -10.94 -17.58 1.52
CA PRO A 78 -12.40 -17.59 1.67
C PRO A 78 -13.03 -16.24 1.32
N GLU A 79 -14.19 -16.24 0.64
CA GLU A 79 -14.89 -15.01 0.21
C GLU A 79 -15.11 -14.00 1.34
N GLY A 80 -15.41 -14.47 2.55
CA GLY A 80 -15.59 -13.58 3.72
C GLY A 80 -14.34 -12.82 4.11
N VAL A 81 -13.15 -13.40 3.90
CA VAL A 81 -11.86 -12.75 4.16
C VAL A 81 -11.53 -11.75 3.05
N LEU A 82 -11.90 -12.06 1.81
CA LEU A 82 -11.75 -11.16 0.67
C LEU A 82 -12.53 -9.86 0.88
N HIS A 83 -13.79 -9.94 1.34
CA HIS A 83 -14.58 -8.74 1.64
C HIS A 83 -13.95 -7.87 2.74
N VAL A 84 -13.29 -8.50 3.72
CA VAL A 84 -12.54 -7.74 4.75
C VAL A 84 -11.29 -7.11 4.13
N ALA A 85 -10.58 -7.84 3.27
CA ALA A 85 -9.39 -7.35 2.58
C ALA A 85 -9.70 -6.14 1.68
N ASP A 86 -10.88 -6.15 1.02
CA ASP A 86 -11.35 -5.05 0.17
C ASP A 86 -11.58 -3.74 0.94
N LEU A 87 -11.71 -3.80 2.26
CA LEU A 87 -11.80 -2.59 3.08
C LEU A 87 -10.44 -1.90 3.26
N PHE A 88 -9.33 -2.61 3.09
CA PHE A 88 -7.99 -2.09 3.38
C PHE A 88 -7.25 -1.58 2.15
N PRO A 89 -6.50 -0.46 2.27
CA PRO A 89 -5.86 0.19 1.11
C PRO A 89 -4.73 -0.62 0.49
N ILE A 90 -4.16 -1.60 1.21
CA ILE A 90 -2.99 -2.34 0.74
C ILE A 90 -3.33 -3.24 -0.45
N ARG A 91 -4.51 -3.88 -0.45
CA ARG A 91 -4.99 -4.70 -1.55
C ARG A 91 -5.20 -3.85 -2.81
N HIS A 92 -5.88 -2.72 -2.66
CA HIS A 92 -6.14 -1.80 -3.77
C HIS A 92 -4.85 -1.24 -4.38
N LEU A 93 -3.83 -0.98 -3.54
CA LEU A 93 -2.51 -0.57 -4.04
C LEU A 93 -1.85 -1.70 -4.83
N PHE A 94 -1.93 -2.95 -4.33
CA PHE A 94 -1.38 -4.10 -5.01
C PHE A 94 -2.05 -4.34 -6.37
N GLU A 95 -3.38 -4.31 -6.43
CA GLU A 95 -4.15 -4.46 -7.66
C GLU A 95 -3.84 -3.35 -8.67
N ALA A 96 -3.80 -2.08 -8.21
CA ALA A 96 -3.42 -0.96 -9.06
C ALA A 96 -1.98 -1.08 -9.61
N PHE A 97 -1.08 -1.63 -8.82
CA PHE A 97 0.30 -1.86 -9.23
C PHE A 97 0.40 -3.04 -10.20
N TYR A 98 -0.28 -4.14 -9.90
CA TYR A 98 -0.31 -5.35 -10.73
C TYR A 98 -0.89 -5.08 -12.13
N ALA A 99 -1.96 -4.29 -12.21
CA ALA A 99 -2.57 -3.86 -13.48
C ALA A 99 -1.57 -3.20 -14.44
N GLY A 100 -0.57 -2.50 -13.91
CA GLY A 100 0.50 -1.90 -14.71
C GLY A 100 1.42 -2.91 -15.40
N PHE A 101 1.58 -4.10 -14.81
CA PHE A 101 2.40 -5.18 -15.35
C PHE A 101 1.59 -6.20 -16.17
N ASP A 102 0.28 -6.26 -15.99
CA ASP A 102 -0.58 -7.22 -16.68
C ASP A 102 -0.80 -6.82 -18.15
N PRO A 103 -0.35 -7.64 -19.13
CA PRO A 103 -0.55 -7.37 -20.55
C PRO A 103 -2.04 -7.34 -20.96
N ALA A 104 -2.91 -8.05 -20.22
CA ALA A 104 -4.34 -8.12 -20.50
C ALA A 104 -5.10 -6.84 -20.12
N THR A 105 -4.53 -6.03 -19.23
CA THR A 105 -5.13 -4.75 -18.84
C THR A 105 -5.13 -3.78 -20.02
N THR A 106 -6.33 -3.34 -20.41
CA THR A 106 -6.52 -2.38 -21.52
C THR A 106 -6.28 -0.94 -21.06
N GLY A 107 -5.82 -0.09 -22.00
CA GLY A 107 -5.61 1.34 -21.73
C GLY A 107 -4.27 1.66 -21.06
N ALA A 108 -4.27 2.69 -20.21
CA ALA A 108 -3.05 3.21 -19.56
C ALA A 108 -2.47 2.29 -18.47
N GLY A 109 -3.13 1.18 -18.13
CA GLY A 109 -2.70 0.29 -17.04
C GLY A 109 -2.87 0.91 -15.65
N ILE A 110 -3.77 1.88 -15.51
CA ILE A 110 -4.16 2.47 -14.22
C ILE A 110 -5.61 2.11 -13.94
N GLU A 111 -5.83 1.45 -12.83
CA GLU A 111 -7.16 1.28 -12.25
C GLU A 111 -7.48 2.47 -11.35
N LEU A 112 -8.11 3.50 -11.93
CA LEU A 112 -8.42 4.75 -11.22
C LEU A 112 -9.28 4.52 -9.97
N GLY A 113 -10.17 3.52 -9.98
CA GLY A 113 -11.00 3.17 -8.82
C GLY A 113 -10.15 2.72 -7.64
N GLN A 114 -9.22 1.80 -7.87
CA GLN A 114 -8.31 1.30 -6.84
C GLN A 114 -7.41 2.42 -6.31
N LEU A 115 -6.85 3.22 -7.22
CA LEU A 115 -5.98 4.33 -6.85
C LEU A 115 -6.73 5.40 -6.04
N ALA A 116 -7.99 5.69 -6.39
CA ALA A 116 -8.83 6.62 -5.64
C ALA A 116 -9.10 6.14 -4.22
N LEU A 117 -9.37 4.84 -4.02
CA LEU A 117 -9.54 4.26 -2.69
C LEU A 117 -8.27 4.40 -1.84
N VAL A 118 -7.10 4.12 -2.41
CA VAL A 118 -5.82 4.33 -1.73
C VAL A 118 -5.63 5.80 -1.34
N ALA A 119 -5.96 6.74 -2.24
CA ALA A 119 -5.86 8.16 -1.97
C ALA A 119 -6.84 8.63 -0.87
N VAL A 120 -8.06 8.10 -0.84
CA VAL A 120 -9.05 8.39 0.21
C VAL A 120 -8.55 7.92 1.58
N TRP A 121 -7.98 6.73 1.67
CA TRP A 121 -7.36 6.24 2.90
C TRP A 121 -6.18 7.11 3.34
N GLY A 122 -5.33 7.53 2.39
CA GLY A 122 -4.23 8.46 2.66
C GLY A 122 -4.72 9.81 3.20
N ALA A 123 -5.75 10.38 2.55
CA ALA A 123 -6.36 11.63 2.98
C ALA A 123 -6.99 11.51 4.38
N ALA A 124 -7.72 10.42 4.65
CA ALA A 124 -8.28 10.16 5.98
C ALA A 124 -7.18 10.04 7.05
N GLY A 125 -6.10 9.31 6.76
CA GLY A 125 -4.93 9.21 7.63
C GLY A 125 -4.27 10.56 7.89
N LEU A 126 -4.09 11.37 6.85
CA LEU A 126 -3.52 12.71 6.97
C LEU A 126 -4.41 13.63 7.84
N ILE A 127 -5.72 13.65 7.59
CA ILE A 127 -6.66 14.45 8.38
C ILE A 127 -6.64 14.01 9.85
N PHE A 128 -6.63 12.69 10.10
CA PHE A 128 -6.54 12.15 11.45
C PHE A 128 -5.23 12.56 12.12
N ALA A 129 -4.10 12.44 11.43
CA ALA A 129 -2.80 12.85 11.93
C ALA A 129 -2.79 14.34 12.29
N LEU A 130 -3.23 15.22 11.37
CA LEU A 130 -3.26 16.67 11.59
C LEU A 130 -4.12 17.08 12.79
N ARG A 131 -5.24 16.38 13.02
CA ARG A 131 -6.12 16.67 14.16
C ARG A 131 -5.59 16.18 15.50
N ARG A 132 -4.74 15.15 15.51
CA ARG A 132 -4.22 14.52 16.73
C ARG A 132 -2.74 14.80 17.00
N PHE A 133 -2.01 15.31 16.01
CA PHE A 133 -0.59 15.55 16.13
C PHE A 133 -0.34 16.70 17.14
N ARG A 134 0.35 16.40 18.22
CA ARG A 134 0.76 17.38 19.23
C ARG A 134 2.28 17.42 19.29
N TRP A 135 2.86 18.58 19.02
CA TRP A 135 4.27 18.89 19.20
C TRP A 135 4.60 19.10 20.70
N ALA A 136 4.20 18.20 21.57
CA ALA A 136 4.64 18.29 22.95
C ALA A 136 5.79 17.30 23.16
N PRO A 137 6.96 17.74 23.67
CA PRO A 137 7.94 16.82 24.20
C PRO A 137 7.24 16.01 25.29
N ARG A 138 7.18 14.69 25.14
CA ARG A 138 6.77 13.86 26.27
C ARG A 138 7.86 14.04 27.32
N ALA A 139 7.52 14.64 28.47
CA ALA A 139 8.37 14.59 29.63
C ALA A 139 8.50 13.09 30.02
N ASP A 140 9.74 12.63 30.04
CA ASP A 140 10.12 11.31 30.51
C ASP A 140 9.81 11.15 32.00
#